data_3e413c89b0c961d576e02e43d353bf71
#
_entry.id   3e413c89b0c961d576e02e43d353bf71
#
_cell.length_a   1.000
_cell.length_b   1.000
_cell.length_c   1.000
_cell.angle_alpha   90.00
_cell.angle_beta   90.00
_cell.angle_gamma   90.00
#
_symmetry.space_group_name_H-M   'P 1'
#
loop_
_entity.id
_entity.type
_entity.pdbx_description
1 polymer ?
#
loop_
_entity_poly.entity_id
_entity_poly.type
_entity_poly.pdbx_seq_one_letter_code
_entity_poly.pdbx_strand_id
1 'polypeptide(L)'
;MKIGIFDSGYGGLSVLHSAFCKIDAEFIYYADEKHVPYGEKSRDEILCFVREIVEFLREKGVDAIIIACNSASSVFNYFERAKIALPIIAMEPAVKLAVDQYGANLASFKNISTSNLADNSQSLARNLRADLSKNLPANQMQILEQILVCATQITINGEKLRLLMESLNIKAQLLALGGLVKIAENAKFSGNFSANEYLKQFQTQIKRAKILVLGCTHFNYFKSEFLKINGDLIFVDGNLGTLKQLLRMVDCALNLEQISRDNEDELRDFRAFDFDKLRACCEFYESGEILSAQEIQRLKIYFDRLDIEREI
;
A
#
# COMPACT_ATOMS: atom_id res chain seq x y z
N MET A 1 -17.16 -4.30 13.73
CA MET A 1 -15.75 -3.94 13.79
C MET A 1 -15.57 -2.54 13.24
N LYS A 2 -14.80 -1.70 13.92
CA LYS A 2 -14.50 -0.32 13.49
C LYS A 2 -13.00 -0.20 13.17
N ILE A 3 -12.65 0.20 11.95
CA ILE A 3 -11.26 0.26 11.45
C ILE A 3 -10.86 1.72 11.27
N GLY A 4 -9.77 2.13 11.92
CA GLY A 4 -9.11 3.40 11.66
C GLY A 4 -8.14 3.29 10.48
N ILE A 5 -8.25 4.17 9.50
CA ILE A 5 -7.33 4.27 8.36
C ILE A 5 -6.79 5.69 8.34
N PHE A 6 -5.47 5.86 8.42
CA PHE A 6 -4.90 7.19 8.29
C PHE A 6 -3.79 7.29 7.24
N ASP A 7 -3.70 8.47 6.67
CA ASP A 7 -2.67 8.88 5.72
C ASP A 7 -2.21 10.32 6.01
N SER A 8 -1.11 10.73 5.43
CA SER A 8 -0.66 12.12 5.48
C SER A 8 -1.60 13.10 4.76
N GLY A 9 -2.46 12.58 3.88
CA GLY A 9 -3.43 13.35 3.10
C GLY A 9 -4.52 12.44 2.54
N TYR A 10 -4.91 12.65 1.28
CA TYR A 10 -5.99 11.90 0.64
C TYR A 10 -5.53 10.68 -0.17
N GLY A 11 -4.25 10.37 -0.21
CA GLY A 11 -3.74 9.16 -0.88
C GLY A 11 -4.31 7.87 -0.30
N GLY A 12 -4.48 7.81 1.03
CA GLY A 12 -5.05 6.67 1.75
C GLY A 12 -6.51 6.37 1.44
N LEU A 13 -7.23 7.25 0.74
CA LEU A 13 -8.57 6.93 0.21
C LEU A 13 -8.53 5.73 -0.75
N SER A 14 -7.39 5.44 -1.38
CA SER A 14 -7.20 4.23 -2.18
C SER A 14 -7.28 2.95 -1.34
N VAL A 15 -6.79 3.00 -0.10
CA VAL A 15 -6.89 1.90 0.88
C VAL A 15 -8.31 1.80 1.42
N LEU A 16 -8.94 2.94 1.77
CA LEU A 16 -10.33 2.98 2.23
C LEU A 16 -11.28 2.44 1.16
N HIS A 17 -11.11 2.82 -0.11
CA HIS A 17 -11.86 2.29 -1.24
C HIS A 17 -11.77 0.76 -1.32
N SER A 18 -10.55 0.23 -1.27
CA SER A 18 -10.32 -1.21 -1.29
C SER A 18 -10.90 -1.92 -0.06
N ALA A 19 -10.75 -1.30 1.14
CA ALA A 19 -11.28 -1.84 2.39
C ALA A 19 -12.83 -1.89 2.37
N PHE A 20 -13.48 -0.82 1.95
CA PHE A 20 -14.93 -0.76 1.84
C PHE A 20 -15.49 -1.84 0.91
N CYS A 21 -14.85 -2.10 -0.24
CA CYS A 21 -15.28 -3.13 -1.17
C CYS A 21 -15.11 -4.57 -0.62
N LYS A 22 -14.17 -4.78 0.31
CA LYS A 22 -13.70 -6.11 0.71
C LYS A 22 -14.03 -6.51 2.14
N ILE A 23 -14.33 -5.55 3.02
CA ILE A 23 -14.53 -5.79 4.45
C ILE A 23 -15.83 -5.15 4.89
N ASP A 24 -16.67 -5.92 5.59
CA ASP A 24 -17.86 -5.39 6.24
C ASP A 24 -17.50 -4.83 7.61
N ALA A 25 -17.31 -3.51 7.66
CA ALA A 25 -16.89 -2.78 8.84
C ALA A 25 -17.37 -1.33 8.81
N GLU A 26 -17.34 -0.67 9.97
CA GLU A 26 -17.34 0.79 10.08
C GLU A 26 -15.92 1.32 9.94
N PHE A 27 -15.76 2.52 9.42
CA PHE A 27 -14.47 3.12 9.18
C PHE A 27 -14.33 4.50 9.83
N ILE A 28 -13.10 4.83 10.22
CA ILE A 28 -12.66 6.20 10.45
C ILE A 28 -11.51 6.46 9.51
N TYR A 29 -11.65 7.45 8.62
CA TYR A 29 -10.58 7.93 7.79
C TYR A 29 -10.01 9.23 8.35
N TYR A 30 -8.69 9.29 8.52
CA TYR A 30 -7.98 10.46 9.03
C TYR A 30 -6.93 10.91 8.01
N ALA A 31 -7.08 12.13 7.47
CA ALA A 31 -6.09 12.81 6.63
C ALA A 31 -5.33 13.84 7.47
N ASP A 32 -4.01 13.79 7.50
CA ASP A 32 -3.18 14.80 8.18
C ASP A 32 -2.77 15.94 7.23
N GLU A 33 -3.77 16.63 6.68
CA GLU A 33 -3.61 17.69 5.70
C GLU A 33 -2.71 18.84 6.17
N LYS A 34 -2.67 19.08 7.48
CA LYS A 34 -1.82 20.14 8.07
C LYS A 34 -0.34 19.89 7.84
N HIS A 35 0.07 18.63 7.75
CA HIS A 35 1.48 18.26 7.68
C HIS A 35 1.87 17.57 6.35
N VAL A 36 0.91 17.38 5.40
CA VAL A 36 1.20 16.83 4.06
C VAL A 36 2.14 17.76 3.29
N PRO A 37 3.10 17.24 2.51
CA PRO A 37 3.44 15.84 2.30
C PRO A 37 4.49 15.31 3.30
N TYR A 38 4.28 14.15 3.88
CA TYR A 38 5.23 13.52 4.80
C TYR A 38 6.56 13.16 4.14
N GLY A 39 6.59 13.03 2.83
CA GLY A 39 7.83 12.77 2.09
C GLY A 39 8.90 13.86 2.20
N GLU A 40 8.53 15.05 2.68
CA GLU A 40 9.39 16.22 2.89
C GLU A 40 9.72 16.48 4.37
N LYS A 41 9.21 15.64 5.29
CA LYS A 41 9.40 15.77 6.73
C LYS A 41 10.55 14.91 7.23
N SER A 42 11.10 15.27 8.39
CA SER A 42 12.04 14.43 9.09
C SER A 42 11.35 13.19 9.71
N ARG A 43 12.18 12.17 10.01
CA ARG A 43 11.70 10.96 10.67
C ARG A 43 11.01 11.25 12.01
N ASP A 44 11.58 12.13 12.81
CA ASP A 44 11.09 12.44 14.16
C ASP A 44 9.76 13.20 14.12
N GLU A 45 9.62 14.16 13.19
CA GLU A 45 8.36 14.86 12.96
C GLU A 45 7.25 13.86 12.61
N ILE A 46 7.50 12.98 11.63
CA ILE A 46 6.51 11.97 11.22
C ILE A 46 6.14 11.06 12.37
N LEU A 47 7.10 10.62 13.19
CA LEU A 47 6.83 9.77 14.36
C LEU A 47 5.95 10.50 15.39
N CYS A 48 6.15 11.80 15.59
CA CYS A 48 5.29 12.60 16.45
C CYS A 48 3.86 12.60 15.93
N PHE A 49 3.66 12.95 14.66
CA PHE A 49 2.32 12.95 14.03
C PHE A 49 1.64 11.59 14.08
N VAL A 50 2.38 10.52 13.76
CA VAL A 50 1.82 9.15 13.82
C VAL A 50 1.33 8.78 15.22
N ARG A 51 2.09 9.14 16.27
CA ARG A 51 1.69 8.87 17.66
C ARG A 51 0.41 9.62 18.06
N GLU A 52 0.31 10.89 17.68
CA GLU A 52 -0.87 11.72 17.94
C GLU A 52 -2.12 11.15 17.22
N ILE A 53 -1.98 10.76 15.96
CA ILE A 53 -3.09 10.19 15.17
C ILE A 53 -3.51 8.82 15.72
N VAL A 54 -2.54 7.97 16.05
CA VAL A 54 -2.83 6.65 16.65
C VAL A 54 -3.59 6.81 17.97
N GLU A 55 -3.19 7.76 18.82
CA GLU A 55 -3.90 8.03 20.07
C GLU A 55 -5.32 8.56 19.81
N PHE A 56 -5.48 9.50 18.88
CA PHE A 56 -6.78 9.99 18.45
C PHE A 56 -7.71 8.85 17.99
N LEU A 57 -7.22 7.96 17.12
CA LEU A 57 -8.01 6.83 16.64
C LEU A 57 -8.34 5.84 17.76
N ARG A 58 -7.42 5.63 18.70
CA ARG A 58 -7.65 4.80 19.90
C ARG A 58 -8.78 5.38 20.76
N GLU A 59 -8.80 6.70 20.99
CA GLU A 59 -9.86 7.38 21.73
C GLU A 59 -11.23 7.31 21.03
N LYS A 60 -11.23 7.21 19.68
CA LYS A 60 -12.44 6.97 18.88
C LYS A 60 -12.96 5.53 18.95
N GLY A 61 -12.27 4.65 19.67
CA GLY A 61 -12.70 3.27 19.91
C GLY A 61 -12.60 2.37 18.67
N VAL A 62 -11.57 2.54 17.84
CA VAL A 62 -11.33 1.62 16.73
C VAL A 62 -10.78 0.29 17.25
N ASP A 63 -11.11 -0.81 16.56
CA ASP A 63 -10.66 -2.17 16.88
C ASP A 63 -9.28 -2.46 16.24
N ALA A 64 -8.93 -1.75 15.17
CA ALA A 64 -7.65 -1.88 14.49
C ALA A 64 -7.30 -0.59 13.73
N ILE A 65 -6.01 -0.40 13.43
CA ILE A 65 -5.52 0.76 12.68
C ILE A 65 -4.72 0.32 11.45
N ILE A 66 -4.97 0.96 10.31
CA ILE A 66 -4.14 0.90 9.11
C ILE A 66 -3.38 2.23 8.96
N ILE A 67 -2.06 2.16 8.97
CA ILE A 67 -1.18 3.24 8.53
C ILE A 67 -1.07 3.12 7.01
N ALA A 68 -1.91 3.84 6.26
CA ALA A 68 -1.95 3.76 4.80
C ALA A 68 -0.75 4.47 4.17
N CYS A 69 -0.25 5.54 4.79
CA CYS A 69 0.87 6.32 4.30
C CYS A 69 2.17 5.51 4.31
N ASN A 70 2.78 5.27 3.12
CA ASN A 70 4.07 4.59 3.02
C ASN A 70 5.19 5.38 3.71
N SER A 71 5.16 6.73 3.67
CA SER A 71 6.14 7.58 4.36
C SER A 71 6.05 7.39 5.87
N ALA A 72 4.84 7.43 6.45
CA ALA A 72 4.61 7.14 7.85
C ALA A 72 5.04 5.71 8.23
N SER A 73 4.66 4.75 7.40
CA SER A 73 5.02 3.33 7.59
C SER A 73 6.52 3.08 7.56
N SER A 74 7.28 3.87 6.78
CA SER A 74 8.74 3.72 6.68
C SER A 74 9.46 4.06 7.97
N VAL A 75 8.88 4.93 8.81
CA VAL A 75 9.46 5.37 10.09
C VAL A 75 8.85 4.65 11.31
N PHE A 76 7.61 4.16 11.21
CA PHE A 76 6.92 3.43 12.28
C PHE A 76 7.43 1.99 12.36
N ASN A 77 8.19 1.67 13.41
CA ASN A 77 8.87 0.39 13.56
C ASN A 77 8.16 -0.55 14.55
N TYR A 78 8.70 -1.76 14.71
CA TYR A 78 8.19 -2.77 15.63
C TYR A 78 8.12 -2.28 17.09
N PHE A 79 9.11 -1.50 17.56
CA PHE A 79 9.15 -1.02 18.93
C PHE A 79 8.04 0.00 19.22
N GLU A 80 7.69 0.83 18.24
CA GLU A 80 6.55 1.75 18.36
C GLU A 80 5.24 0.97 18.44
N ARG A 81 5.07 -0.02 17.57
CA ARG A 81 3.89 -0.91 17.56
C ARG A 81 3.72 -1.68 18.86
N ALA A 82 4.79 -2.23 19.42
CA ALA A 82 4.75 -3.05 20.64
C ALA A 82 4.26 -2.29 21.89
N LYS A 83 4.26 -0.96 21.86
CA LYS A 83 3.75 -0.10 22.96
C LYS A 83 2.23 0.06 22.94
N ILE A 84 1.56 -0.39 21.89
CA ILE A 84 0.15 -0.12 21.64
C ILE A 84 -0.60 -1.45 21.67
N ALA A 85 -1.57 -1.56 22.60
CA ALA A 85 -2.41 -2.75 22.76
C ALA A 85 -3.57 -2.78 21.74
N LEU A 86 -3.27 -2.49 20.46
CA LEU A 86 -4.22 -2.47 19.37
C LEU A 86 -3.55 -3.02 18.11
N PRO A 87 -4.21 -3.83 17.28
CA PRO A 87 -3.70 -4.24 15.99
C PRO A 87 -3.39 -3.02 15.10
N ILE A 88 -2.12 -2.83 14.73
CA ILE A 88 -1.70 -1.77 13.82
C ILE A 88 -0.98 -2.38 12.64
N ILE A 89 -1.47 -2.12 11.44
CA ILE A 89 -0.86 -2.55 10.18
C ILE A 89 -0.27 -1.32 9.50
N ALA A 90 1.04 -1.37 9.22
CA ALA A 90 1.74 -0.33 8.48
C ALA A 90 1.95 -0.83 7.04
N MET A 91 1.47 -0.07 6.06
CA MET A 91 1.65 -0.40 4.64
C MET A 91 3.13 -0.41 4.27
N GLU A 92 3.50 -1.37 3.45
CA GLU A 92 4.84 -1.46 2.87
C GLU A 92 4.77 -1.44 1.35
N PRO A 93 5.80 -0.89 0.65
CA PRO A 93 5.87 -1.00 -0.80
C PRO A 93 5.77 -2.46 -1.24
N ALA A 94 4.89 -2.73 -2.21
CA ALA A 94 4.52 -4.08 -2.62
C ALA A 94 5.60 -4.79 -3.46
N VAL A 95 6.87 -4.57 -3.14
CA VAL A 95 8.02 -5.18 -3.84
C VAL A 95 7.99 -6.70 -3.75
N LYS A 96 7.65 -7.24 -2.56
CA LYS A 96 7.53 -8.68 -2.39
C LYS A 96 6.43 -9.26 -3.29
N LEU A 97 5.27 -8.59 -3.38
CA LEU A 97 4.18 -9.02 -4.23
C LEU A 97 4.59 -9.01 -5.71
N ALA A 98 5.30 -7.96 -6.16
CA ALA A 98 5.84 -7.89 -7.51
C ALA A 98 6.78 -9.06 -7.83
N VAL A 99 7.66 -9.41 -6.88
CA VAL A 99 8.58 -10.55 -7.02
C VAL A 99 7.82 -11.88 -7.00
N ASP A 100 6.88 -12.07 -6.09
CA ASP A 100 6.13 -13.33 -5.96
C ASP A 100 5.24 -13.58 -7.19
N GLN A 101 4.56 -12.57 -7.73
CA GLN A 101 3.71 -12.71 -8.91
C GLN A 101 4.52 -12.99 -10.19
N TYR A 102 5.68 -12.37 -10.33
CA TYR A 102 6.52 -12.53 -11.52
C TYR A 102 7.64 -13.54 -11.33
N GLY A 103 8.04 -13.80 -10.08
CA GLY A 103 8.89 -14.92 -9.72
C GLY A 103 8.13 -16.27 -9.68
N ALA A 104 6.80 -16.29 -9.46
CA ALA A 104 5.98 -17.51 -9.44
C ALA A 104 5.70 -18.09 -10.84
N ASN A 105 5.83 -17.32 -11.91
CA ASN A 105 5.99 -17.91 -13.25
C ASN A 105 7.26 -18.79 -13.35
N LEU A 106 8.15 -18.71 -12.35
CA LEU A 106 9.25 -19.63 -12.07
C LEU A 106 8.78 -20.99 -11.52
N ALA A 107 7.63 -21.04 -10.86
CA ALA A 107 7.15 -22.26 -10.21
C ALA A 107 6.38 -23.20 -11.15
N SER A 108 6.09 -22.80 -12.39
CA SER A 108 5.59 -23.74 -13.42
C SER A 108 6.63 -24.81 -13.84
N PHE A 109 7.86 -24.72 -13.33
CA PHE A 109 8.85 -25.81 -13.36
C PHE A 109 8.75 -26.76 -12.12
N LYS A 110 7.68 -26.69 -11.34
CA LYS A 110 7.40 -27.66 -10.27
C LYS A 110 6.82 -28.96 -10.82
N ASN A 111 7.68 -29.84 -11.29
CA ASN A 111 7.55 -31.28 -11.08
C ASN A 111 8.63 -31.73 -10.07
N ILE A 112 8.54 -31.24 -8.85
CA ILE A 112 9.19 -31.86 -7.68
C ILE A 112 8.09 -32.03 -6.65
N SER A 113 7.68 -33.29 -6.46
CA SER A 113 6.71 -33.76 -5.48
C SER A 113 7.06 -33.25 -4.07
N THR A 114 6.22 -32.41 -3.50
CA THR A 114 6.26 -32.02 -2.08
C THR A 114 5.33 -32.90 -1.25
N SER A 115 5.56 -34.21 -1.25
CA SER A 115 5.04 -35.08 -0.22
C SER A 115 6.18 -35.33 0.77
N ASN A 116 6.15 -34.69 1.93
CA ASN A 116 6.97 -34.82 3.14
C ASN A 116 7.78 -33.55 3.49
N LEU A 117 7.17 -32.56 4.11
CA LEU A 117 7.87 -31.53 4.89
C LEU A 117 6.91 -30.95 5.94
N ALA A 118 6.71 -31.71 7.01
CA ALA A 118 6.38 -31.14 8.32
C ALA A 118 7.71 -30.94 9.07
N ASP A 119 7.78 -29.83 9.80
CA ASP A 119 8.86 -29.46 10.72
C ASP A 119 10.23 -29.05 10.16
N ASN A 120 10.45 -27.78 10.15
CA ASN A 120 11.67 -26.93 10.20
C ASN A 120 11.62 -25.74 9.23
N SER A 121 10.58 -24.93 9.32
CA SER A 121 10.20 -24.04 8.21
C SER A 121 11.03 -22.76 8.02
N GLN A 122 11.82 -22.29 9.00
CA GLN A 122 12.50 -20.99 8.84
C GLN A 122 13.95 -21.06 8.33
N SER A 123 14.72 -22.08 8.72
CA SER A 123 16.09 -22.26 8.25
C SER A 123 16.15 -22.84 6.83
N LEU A 124 15.21 -23.77 6.54
CA LEU A 124 15.09 -24.36 5.20
C LEU A 124 14.64 -23.33 4.14
N ALA A 125 13.72 -22.42 4.51
CA ALA A 125 13.27 -21.35 3.62
C ALA A 125 14.39 -20.36 3.27
N ARG A 126 15.32 -20.06 4.19
CA ARG A 126 16.51 -19.24 3.90
C ARG A 126 17.48 -19.93 2.95
N ASN A 127 17.75 -21.22 3.17
CA ASN A 127 18.68 -21.97 2.35
C ASN A 127 18.12 -22.26 0.95
N LEU A 128 16.83 -22.60 0.82
CA LEU A 128 16.16 -22.75 -0.47
C LEU A 128 16.09 -21.43 -1.26
N ARG A 129 15.92 -20.28 -0.58
CA ARG A 129 15.94 -18.95 -1.24
C ARG A 129 17.33 -18.57 -1.74
N ALA A 130 18.40 -18.89 -1.01
CA ALA A 130 19.77 -18.66 -1.41
C ALA A 130 20.19 -19.53 -2.64
N ASP A 131 19.66 -20.75 -2.75
CA ASP A 131 19.90 -21.64 -3.89
C ASP A 131 19.04 -21.27 -5.12
N LEU A 132 17.80 -20.77 -4.92
CA LEU A 132 16.95 -20.29 -6.00
C LEU A 132 17.52 -19.07 -6.70
N SER A 133 18.17 -18.15 -5.98
CA SER A 133 18.79 -16.95 -6.56
C SER A 133 20.00 -17.26 -7.44
N LYS A 134 20.67 -18.41 -7.24
CA LYS A 134 21.83 -18.84 -8.03
C LYS A 134 21.47 -19.51 -9.34
N ASN A 135 20.23 -19.97 -9.52
CA ASN A 135 19.77 -20.76 -10.66
C ASN A 135 18.61 -20.14 -11.44
N LEU A 136 18.38 -18.83 -11.31
CA LEU A 136 17.36 -18.12 -12.09
C LEU A 136 17.72 -18.12 -13.58
N PRO A 137 16.81 -18.54 -14.48
CA PRO A 137 17.00 -18.39 -15.91
C PRO A 137 17.25 -16.92 -16.30
N ALA A 138 18.12 -16.67 -17.28
CA ALA A 138 18.54 -15.33 -17.66
C ALA A 138 17.36 -14.38 -18.02
N ASN A 139 16.28 -14.91 -18.60
CA ASN A 139 15.08 -14.15 -18.93
C ASN A 139 14.32 -13.64 -17.68
N GLN A 140 14.47 -14.31 -16.55
CA GLN A 140 13.78 -13.94 -15.30
C GLN A 140 14.59 -12.94 -14.49
N MET A 141 15.92 -13.06 -14.48
CA MET A 141 16.79 -11.99 -13.97
C MET A 141 16.52 -10.68 -14.73
N GLN A 142 16.34 -10.76 -16.06
CA GLN A 142 16.03 -9.62 -16.90
C GLN A 142 14.68 -8.95 -16.55
N ILE A 143 13.66 -9.71 -16.12
CA ILE A 143 12.36 -9.15 -15.68
C ILE A 143 12.49 -8.46 -14.33
N LEU A 144 13.24 -9.03 -13.39
CA LEU A 144 13.46 -8.42 -12.08
C LEU A 144 14.25 -7.10 -12.16
N GLU A 145 15.13 -6.97 -13.16
CA GLU A 145 15.81 -5.71 -13.46
C GLU A 145 14.89 -4.64 -14.06
N GLN A 146 13.70 -5.01 -14.53
CA GLN A 146 12.68 -4.12 -15.06
C GLN A 146 11.63 -3.69 -14.02
N ILE A 147 11.85 -3.97 -12.74
CA ILE A 147 11.02 -3.44 -11.64
C ILE A 147 11.45 -2.01 -11.35
N LEU A 148 10.49 -1.09 -11.42
CA LEU A 148 10.63 0.30 -11.02
C LEU A 148 9.80 0.54 -9.77
N VAL A 149 10.43 0.85 -8.64
CA VAL A 149 9.75 1.24 -7.41
C VAL A 149 9.64 2.75 -7.36
N CYS A 150 8.42 3.24 -7.52
CA CYS A 150 8.10 4.67 -7.41
C CYS A 150 7.61 4.95 -5.98
N ALA A 151 8.22 5.89 -5.26
CA ALA A 151 7.82 6.26 -3.90
C ALA A 151 8.18 7.72 -3.58
N THR A 152 7.93 8.16 -2.35
CA THR A 152 8.48 9.42 -1.84
C THR A 152 9.96 9.26 -1.46
N GLN A 153 10.69 10.37 -1.36
CA GLN A 153 12.12 10.32 -1.06
C GLN A 153 12.41 9.63 0.28
N ILE A 154 11.61 9.88 1.32
CA ILE A 154 11.80 9.25 2.63
C ILE A 154 11.56 7.74 2.59
N THR A 155 10.61 7.28 1.78
CA THR A 155 10.36 5.83 1.59
C THR A 155 11.53 5.17 0.85
N ILE A 156 12.06 5.82 -0.19
CA ILE A 156 13.21 5.32 -0.97
C ILE A 156 14.47 5.23 -0.12
N ASN A 157 14.71 6.24 0.70
CA ASN A 157 15.85 6.27 1.61
C ASN A 157 15.61 5.44 2.89
N GLY A 158 14.41 4.89 3.06
CA GLY A 158 14.02 4.15 4.25
C GLY A 158 14.72 2.79 4.37
N GLU A 159 15.16 2.48 5.60
CA GLU A 159 15.82 1.21 5.91
C GLU A 159 14.91 0.00 5.62
N LYS A 160 13.60 0.11 5.84
CA LYS A 160 12.64 -0.97 5.57
C LYS A 160 12.66 -1.42 4.10
N LEU A 161 12.61 -0.47 3.16
CA LEU A 161 12.67 -0.79 1.72
C LEU A 161 14.00 -1.44 1.37
N ARG A 162 15.12 -0.90 1.88
CA ARG A 162 16.46 -1.46 1.68
C ARG A 162 16.54 -2.91 2.16
N LEU A 163 16.15 -3.16 3.42
CA LEU A 163 16.15 -4.50 4.01
C LEU A 163 15.22 -5.47 3.26
N LEU A 164 14.07 -5.00 2.81
CA LEU A 164 13.14 -5.80 1.99
C LEU A 164 13.80 -6.22 0.68
N MET A 165 14.40 -5.29 -0.06
CA MET A 165 15.09 -5.59 -1.33
C MET A 165 16.28 -6.53 -1.12
N GLU A 166 17.07 -6.34 -0.05
CA GLU A 166 18.17 -7.23 0.32
C GLU A 166 17.65 -8.64 0.66
N SER A 167 16.56 -8.75 1.44
CA SER A 167 15.97 -10.04 1.80
C SER A 167 15.42 -10.81 0.60
N LEU A 168 14.99 -10.10 -0.45
CA LEU A 168 14.50 -10.67 -1.70
C LEU A 168 15.62 -10.90 -2.73
N ASN A 169 16.84 -10.45 -2.42
CA ASN A 169 18.01 -10.47 -3.31
C ASN A 169 17.72 -9.89 -4.71
N ILE A 170 17.05 -8.74 -4.76
CA ILE A 170 16.69 -8.06 -6.01
C ILE A 170 17.35 -6.69 -6.12
N LYS A 171 17.59 -6.28 -7.38
CA LYS A 171 18.02 -4.92 -7.75
C LYS A 171 16.90 -4.27 -8.56
N ALA A 172 15.97 -3.59 -7.88
CA ALA A 172 14.97 -2.75 -8.54
C ALA A 172 15.51 -1.33 -8.73
N GLN A 173 15.05 -0.66 -9.79
CA GLN A 173 15.27 0.78 -9.92
C GLN A 173 14.37 1.52 -8.93
N LEU A 174 14.90 2.58 -8.31
CA LEU A 174 14.17 3.41 -7.37
C LEU A 174 13.97 4.80 -7.97
N LEU A 175 12.74 5.32 -7.90
CA LEU A 175 12.38 6.62 -8.45
C LEU A 175 11.53 7.43 -7.47
N ALA A 176 12.06 8.58 -7.04
CA ALA A 176 11.33 9.49 -6.17
C ALA A 176 10.37 10.38 -6.97
N LEU A 177 9.08 10.29 -6.69
CA LEU A 177 8.04 11.05 -7.40
C LEU A 177 7.16 11.88 -6.43
N GLY A 178 7.78 12.58 -5.47
CA GLY A 178 7.07 13.41 -4.48
C GLY A 178 6.15 14.48 -5.08
N GLY A 179 6.42 14.95 -6.31
CA GLY A 179 5.55 15.91 -7.00
C GLY A 179 4.15 15.36 -7.31
N LEU A 180 3.99 14.04 -7.48
CA LEU A 180 2.67 13.43 -7.66
C LEU A 180 1.78 13.60 -6.43
N VAL A 181 2.35 13.60 -5.22
CA VAL A 181 1.60 13.86 -3.98
C VAL A 181 0.97 15.26 -4.05
N LYS A 182 1.77 16.28 -4.40
CA LYS A 182 1.29 17.67 -4.51
C LYS A 182 0.19 17.82 -5.57
N ILE A 183 0.33 17.12 -6.70
CA ILE A 183 -0.69 17.14 -7.76
C ILE A 183 -1.98 16.49 -7.24
N ALA A 184 -1.90 15.35 -6.57
CA ALA A 184 -3.06 14.67 -6.03
C ALA A 184 -3.77 15.51 -4.96
N GLU A 185 -3.05 16.09 -4.00
CA GLU A 185 -3.66 16.93 -2.96
C GLU A 185 -4.35 18.18 -3.55
N ASN A 186 -3.74 18.81 -4.54
CA ASN A 186 -4.35 19.93 -5.24
C ASN A 186 -5.61 19.56 -6.04
N ALA A 187 -5.82 18.29 -6.37
CA ALA A 187 -7.00 17.84 -7.11
C ALA A 187 -8.31 18.07 -6.34
N LYS A 188 -8.28 18.12 -4.99
CA LYS A 188 -9.40 18.49 -4.12
C LYS A 188 -10.04 19.84 -4.54
N PHE A 189 -9.23 20.77 -5.06
CA PHE A 189 -9.65 22.10 -5.45
C PHE A 189 -9.79 22.26 -6.96
N SER A 190 -8.89 21.64 -7.73
CA SER A 190 -8.79 21.83 -9.19
C SER A 190 -9.59 20.80 -9.99
N GLY A 191 -9.93 19.67 -9.39
CA GLY A 191 -10.50 18.53 -10.12
C GLY A 191 -9.53 17.86 -11.10
N ASN A 192 -8.24 18.20 -11.07
CA ASN A 192 -7.27 17.83 -12.09
C ASN A 192 -6.16 16.95 -11.55
N PHE A 193 -6.04 15.73 -12.11
CA PHE A 193 -4.97 14.77 -11.84
C PHE A 193 -3.92 14.69 -12.96
N SER A 194 -3.84 15.69 -13.86
CA SER A 194 -2.87 15.65 -14.95
C SER A 194 -1.43 15.72 -14.42
N ALA A 195 -0.64 14.72 -14.72
CA ALA A 195 0.75 14.61 -14.30
C ALA A 195 1.73 14.51 -15.49
N ASN A 196 1.26 14.69 -16.72
CA ASN A 196 2.06 14.49 -17.93
C ASN A 196 3.37 15.29 -17.94
N GLU A 197 3.31 16.60 -17.67
CA GLU A 197 4.51 17.46 -17.70
C GLU A 197 5.51 17.07 -16.58
N TYR A 198 5.00 16.67 -15.44
CA TYR A 198 5.85 16.18 -14.35
C TYR A 198 6.50 14.84 -14.70
N LEU A 199 5.74 13.89 -15.22
CA LEU A 199 6.23 12.54 -15.54
C LEU A 199 7.15 12.50 -16.77
N LYS A 200 7.06 13.44 -17.70
CA LYS A 200 7.98 13.56 -18.84
C LYS A 200 9.45 13.60 -18.43
N GLN A 201 9.75 14.20 -17.27
CA GLN A 201 11.12 14.28 -16.72
C GLN A 201 11.72 12.91 -16.45
N PHE A 202 10.88 11.90 -16.23
CA PHE A 202 11.24 10.53 -15.84
C PHE A 202 10.91 9.49 -16.91
N GLN A 203 10.55 9.94 -18.11
CA GLN A 203 10.09 9.03 -19.19
C GLN A 203 11.10 7.94 -19.55
N THR A 204 12.40 8.19 -19.42
CA THR A 204 13.44 7.20 -19.73
C THR A 204 13.38 6.01 -18.77
N GLN A 205 13.22 6.27 -17.47
CA GLN A 205 13.10 5.23 -16.45
C GLN A 205 11.77 4.48 -16.61
N ILE A 206 10.66 5.21 -16.80
CA ILE A 206 9.32 4.63 -16.94
C ILE A 206 9.23 3.75 -18.20
N LYS A 207 9.82 4.16 -19.33
CA LYS A 207 9.83 3.37 -20.57
C LYS A 207 10.60 2.06 -20.45
N ARG A 208 11.59 1.98 -19.57
CA ARG A 208 12.39 0.76 -19.35
C ARG A 208 11.72 -0.22 -18.38
N ALA A 209 10.76 0.26 -17.57
CA ALA A 209 10.08 -0.56 -16.61
C ALA A 209 9.06 -1.47 -17.29
N LYS A 210 8.87 -2.67 -16.74
CA LYS A 210 7.76 -3.57 -17.04
C LYS A 210 6.78 -3.63 -15.88
N ILE A 211 7.32 -3.60 -14.67
CA ILE A 211 6.55 -3.63 -13.42
C ILE A 211 6.81 -2.32 -12.69
N LEU A 212 5.75 -1.62 -12.36
CA LEU A 212 5.80 -0.39 -11.60
C LEU A 212 5.16 -0.62 -10.23
N VAL A 213 5.99 -0.60 -9.18
CA VAL A 213 5.52 -0.69 -7.79
C VAL A 213 5.12 0.70 -7.30
N LEU A 214 3.85 0.86 -6.94
CA LEU A 214 3.29 2.08 -6.38
C LEU A 214 3.59 2.15 -4.87
N GLY A 215 4.77 2.64 -4.52
CA GLY A 215 5.25 2.79 -3.13
C GLY A 215 4.76 4.06 -2.44
N CYS A 216 3.67 4.64 -2.90
CA CYS A 216 2.94 5.75 -2.29
C CYS A 216 1.46 5.63 -2.64
N THR A 217 0.59 5.81 -1.67
CA THR A 217 -0.88 5.72 -1.82
C THR A 217 -1.43 6.66 -2.89
N HIS A 218 -0.90 7.88 -2.98
CA HIS A 218 -1.30 8.89 -3.98
C HIS A 218 -1.07 8.44 -5.42
N PHE A 219 -0.10 7.53 -5.66
CA PHE A 219 0.24 7.14 -7.02
C PHE A 219 -0.84 6.27 -7.67
N ASN A 220 -1.76 5.73 -6.88
CA ASN A 220 -2.93 5.02 -7.39
C ASN A 220 -3.85 5.89 -8.26
N TYR A 221 -3.77 7.22 -8.15
CA TYR A 221 -4.52 8.15 -8.99
C TYR A 221 -3.92 8.40 -10.37
N PHE A 222 -2.76 7.83 -10.70
CA PHE A 222 -1.96 8.19 -11.87
C PHE A 222 -1.58 7.03 -12.77
N LYS A 223 -2.18 5.84 -12.64
CA LYS A 223 -1.87 4.69 -13.48
C LYS A 223 -2.03 5.03 -14.97
N SER A 224 -3.16 5.66 -15.34
CA SER A 224 -3.42 6.13 -16.70
C SER A 224 -2.37 7.14 -17.21
N GLU A 225 -1.83 7.99 -16.34
CA GLU A 225 -0.78 8.93 -16.70
C GLU A 225 0.56 8.21 -16.99
N PHE A 226 0.88 7.17 -16.23
CA PHE A 226 2.04 6.31 -16.51
C PHE A 226 1.87 5.53 -17.80
N LEU A 227 0.67 5.01 -18.11
CA LEU A 227 0.38 4.28 -19.35
C LEU A 227 0.52 5.15 -20.61
N LYS A 228 0.33 6.46 -20.54
CA LYS A 228 0.61 7.37 -21.66
C LYS A 228 2.10 7.39 -22.04
N ILE A 229 2.99 7.02 -21.10
CA ILE A 229 4.44 6.95 -21.34
C ILE A 229 4.86 5.54 -21.76
N ASN A 230 4.30 4.52 -21.11
CA ASN A 230 4.58 3.12 -21.39
C ASN A 230 3.30 2.29 -21.21
N GLY A 231 2.65 1.93 -22.32
CA GLY A 231 1.36 1.22 -22.33
C GLY A 231 1.41 -0.21 -21.85
N ASP A 232 2.60 -0.79 -21.67
CA ASP A 232 2.79 -2.19 -21.26
C ASP A 232 3.11 -2.34 -19.75
N LEU A 233 2.95 -1.27 -18.96
CA LEU A 233 3.23 -1.30 -17.54
C LEU A 233 2.23 -2.16 -16.77
N ILE A 234 2.77 -2.93 -15.84
CA ILE A 234 2.01 -3.69 -14.87
C ILE A 234 2.17 -2.99 -13.51
N PHE A 235 1.05 -2.65 -12.89
CA PHE A 235 1.04 -1.95 -11.61
C PHE A 235 0.89 -2.91 -10.45
N VAL A 236 1.66 -2.65 -9.39
CA VAL A 236 1.57 -3.39 -8.13
C VAL A 236 1.52 -2.39 -6.97
N ASP A 237 0.49 -2.48 -6.14
CA ASP A 237 0.33 -1.66 -4.94
C ASP A 237 0.20 -2.50 -3.67
N GLY A 238 0.23 -1.84 -2.51
CA GLY A 238 0.20 -2.49 -1.20
C GLY A 238 -1.20 -2.69 -0.61
N ASN A 239 -2.27 -2.21 -1.26
CA ASN A 239 -3.60 -2.16 -0.66
C ASN A 239 -4.10 -3.54 -0.24
N LEU A 240 -4.12 -4.50 -1.17
CA LEU A 240 -4.61 -5.85 -0.90
C LEU A 240 -3.78 -6.59 0.16
N GLY A 241 -2.44 -6.46 0.09
CA GLY A 241 -1.54 -7.06 1.06
C GLY A 241 -1.78 -6.53 2.48
N THR A 242 -2.02 -5.21 2.59
CA THR A 242 -2.33 -4.55 3.86
C THR A 242 -3.65 -5.05 4.45
N LEU A 243 -4.70 -5.19 3.63
CA LEU A 243 -6.01 -5.70 4.08
C LEU A 243 -5.93 -7.17 4.50
N LYS A 244 -5.21 -8.03 3.76
CA LYS A 244 -4.96 -9.43 4.16
C LYS A 244 -4.24 -9.50 5.51
N GLN A 245 -3.26 -8.65 5.74
CA GLN A 245 -2.54 -8.60 7.02
C GLN A 245 -3.43 -8.10 8.16
N LEU A 246 -4.30 -7.11 7.92
CA LEU A 246 -5.28 -6.64 8.89
C LEU A 246 -6.16 -7.81 9.36
N LEU A 247 -6.79 -8.52 8.43
CA LEU A 247 -7.70 -9.62 8.76
C LEU A 247 -6.99 -10.71 9.58
N ARG A 248 -5.78 -11.12 9.19
CA ARG A 248 -4.98 -12.08 9.97
C ARG A 248 -4.70 -11.62 11.40
N MET A 249 -4.40 -10.33 11.59
CA MET A 249 -4.11 -9.79 12.93
C MET A 249 -5.37 -9.66 13.79
N VAL A 250 -6.49 -9.28 13.19
CA VAL A 250 -7.78 -9.16 13.89
C VAL A 250 -8.31 -10.53 14.28
N ASP A 251 -8.25 -11.52 13.40
CA ASP A 251 -8.65 -12.90 13.70
C ASP A 251 -7.85 -13.50 14.87
N CYS A 252 -6.53 -13.27 14.87
CA CYS A 252 -5.67 -13.70 15.98
C CYS A 252 -6.01 -12.97 17.30
N ALA A 253 -6.38 -11.69 17.24
CA ALA A 253 -6.67 -10.88 18.44
C ALA A 253 -8.05 -11.17 19.04
N LEU A 254 -9.04 -11.50 18.21
CA LEU A 254 -10.43 -11.71 18.62
C LEU A 254 -10.84 -13.17 18.75
N ASN A 255 -9.93 -14.14 18.52
CA ASN A 255 -10.20 -15.59 18.49
C ASN A 255 -11.43 -15.95 17.62
N LEU A 256 -11.61 -15.25 16.52
CA LEU A 256 -12.69 -15.52 15.57
C LEU A 256 -12.33 -16.79 14.78
N GLU A 257 -12.84 -17.95 15.23
CA GLU A 257 -12.60 -19.24 14.58
C GLU A 257 -13.22 -19.38 13.17
N GLN A 258 -13.86 -18.35 12.62
CA GLN A 258 -14.74 -18.45 11.47
C GLN A 258 -14.54 -17.44 10.35
N ILE A 259 -13.34 -16.95 10.08
CA ILE A 259 -13.07 -16.51 8.72
C ILE A 259 -12.41 -17.69 8.01
N SER A 260 -13.20 -18.38 7.19
CA SER A 260 -12.82 -19.64 6.57
C SER A 260 -11.44 -19.53 5.90
N ARG A 261 -10.51 -20.42 6.32
CA ARG A 261 -9.17 -20.59 5.75
C ARG A 261 -9.16 -20.89 4.24
N ASP A 262 -10.35 -21.13 3.67
CA ASP A 262 -10.52 -21.55 2.28
C ASP A 262 -10.47 -20.39 1.25
N ASN A 263 -10.31 -19.12 1.69
CA ASN A 263 -10.27 -17.95 0.81
C ASN A 263 -9.03 -17.02 1.01
N GLU A 264 -7.92 -17.51 1.56
CA GLU A 264 -6.73 -16.67 1.80
C GLU A 264 -6.08 -16.14 0.52
N ASP A 265 -6.29 -16.77 -0.64
CA ASP A 265 -5.59 -16.37 -1.87
C ASP A 265 -6.30 -15.28 -2.67
N GLU A 266 -7.62 -15.09 -2.51
CA GLU A 266 -8.35 -14.02 -3.18
C GLU A 266 -9.30 -13.32 -2.22
N LEU A 267 -8.91 -12.16 -1.71
CA LEU A 267 -9.85 -11.25 -1.04
C LEU A 267 -10.77 -10.65 -2.14
N ARG A 268 -11.87 -11.36 -2.44
CA ARG A 268 -12.84 -10.94 -3.45
C ARG A 268 -13.60 -9.71 -3.00
N ASP A 269 -14.09 -8.93 -3.93
CA ASP A 269 -14.99 -7.84 -3.61
C ASP A 269 -16.29 -8.40 -3.02
N PHE A 270 -16.54 -8.01 -1.79
CA PHE A 270 -17.78 -8.29 -1.06
C PHE A 270 -18.95 -7.48 -1.64
N ARG A 271 -18.66 -6.23 -2.09
CA ARG A 271 -19.61 -5.32 -2.70
C ARG A 271 -18.93 -4.42 -3.72
N ALA A 272 -19.73 -3.93 -4.69
CA ALA A 272 -19.27 -2.84 -5.56
C ALA A 272 -19.08 -1.56 -4.74
N PHE A 273 -18.18 -0.69 -5.19
CA PHE A 273 -17.98 0.60 -4.56
C PHE A 273 -19.25 1.48 -4.68
N ASP A 274 -19.65 2.09 -3.59
CA ASP A 274 -20.80 2.98 -3.48
C ASP A 274 -20.48 4.09 -2.49
N PHE A 275 -20.30 5.30 -3.00
CA PHE A 275 -19.88 6.44 -2.17
C PHE A 275 -20.91 6.82 -1.10
N ASP A 276 -22.20 6.69 -1.38
CA ASP A 276 -23.24 7.04 -0.41
C ASP A 276 -23.30 6.01 0.72
N LYS A 277 -23.11 4.75 0.41
CA LYS A 277 -22.98 3.70 1.44
C LYS A 277 -21.69 3.87 2.25
N LEU A 278 -20.58 4.21 1.61
CA LEU A 278 -19.33 4.52 2.33
C LEU A 278 -19.55 5.65 3.33
N ARG A 279 -20.19 6.75 2.92
CA ARG A 279 -20.48 7.88 3.79
C ARG A 279 -21.35 7.52 4.98
N ALA A 280 -22.19 6.52 4.86
CA ALA A 280 -23.06 6.05 5.94
C ALA A 280 -22.32 5.22 7.00
N CYS A 281 -21.16 4.63 6.67
CA CYS A 281 -20.37 3.79 7.57
C CYS A 281 -18.94 4.28 7.81
N CYS A 282 -18.59 5.51 7.38
CA CYS A 282 -17.28 6.09 7.56
C CYS A 282 -17.35 7.51 8.13
N GLU A 283 -16.64 7.75 9.22
CA GLU A 283 -16.35 9.09 9.71
C GLU A 283 -15.08 9.61 9.04
N PHE A 284 -15.09 10.86 8.57
CA PHE A 284 -13.94 11.48 7.90
C PHE A 284 -13.40 12.62 8.76
N TYR A 285 -12.11 12.59 9.04
CA TYR A 285 -11.38 13.61 9.77
C TYR A 285 -10.25 14.21 8.94
N GLU A 286 -10.09 15.53 9.03
CA GLU A 286 -8.97 16.27 8.47
C GLU A 286 -8.23 16.96 9.62
N SER A 287 -7.00 16.52 9.91
CA SER A 287 -6.15 17.06 10.97
C SER A 287 -6.85 17.19 12.35
N GLY A 288 -7.68 16.21 12.71
CA GLY A 288 -8.41 16.13 13.98
C GLY A 288 -9.83 16.67 13.93
N GLU A 289 -10.20 17.43 12.92
CA GLU A 289 -11.54 17.99 12.76
C GLU A 289 -12.42 17.08 11.91
N ILE A 290 -13.67 16.85 12.33
CA ILE A 290 -14.63 16.06 11.55
C ILE A 290 -15.09 16.86 10.33
N LEU A 291 -15.05 16.23 9.15
CA LEU A 291 -15.50 16.88 7.93
C LEU A 291 -17.02 17.01 7.87
N SER A 292 -17.48 18.15 7.38
CA SER A 292 -18.88 18.38 7.03
C SER A 292 -19.31 17.54 5.82
N ALA A 293 -20.62 17.34 5.65
CA ALA A 293 -21.18 16.63 4.49
C ALA A 293 -20.74 17.26 3.14
N GLN A 294 -20.56 18.59 3.09
CA GLN A 294 -20.11 19.28 1.88
C GLN A 294 -18.63 19.00 1.60
N GLU A 295 -17.78 18.94 2.61
CA GLU A 295 -16.36 18.60 2.47
C GLU A 295 -16.20 17.15 2.06
N ILE A 296 -16.93 16.22 2.70
CA ILE A 296 -16.94 14.82 2.30
C ILE A 296 -17.37 14.68 0.83
N GLN A 297 -18.39 15.42 0.38
CA GLN A 297 -18.83 15.39 -1.02
C GLN A 297 -17.72 15.79 -1.99
N ARG A 298 -16.82 16.70 -1.62
CA ARG A 298 -15.64 17.06 -2.43
C ARG A 298 -14.65 15.91 -2.59
N LEU A 299 -14.58 15.00 -1.61
CA LEU A 299 -13.69 13.82 -1.70
C LEU A 299 -14.14 12.82 -2.76
N LYS A 300 -15.39 12.92 -3.23
CA LYS A 300 -15.91 12.03 -4.28
C LYS A 300 -15.02 11.99 -5.52
N ILE A 301 -14.35 13.09 -5.86
CA ILE A 301 -13.44 13.17 -7.01
C ILE A 301 -12.29 12.14 -6.93
N TYR A 302 -11.78 11.86 -5.72
CA TYR A 302 -10.73 10.87 -5.52
C TYR A 302 -11.27 9.45 -5.77
N PHE A 303 -12.49 9.17 -5.30
CA PHE A 303 -13.13 7.87 -5.49
C PHE A 303 -13.51 7.65 -6.96
N ASP A 304 -14.07 8.65 -7.62
CA ASP A 304 -14.38 8.59 -9.07
C ASP A 304 -13.08 8.36 -9.88
N ARG A 305 -11.96 8.96 -9.45
CA ARG A 305 -10.66 8.73 -10.07
C ARG A 305 -10.16 7.31 -9.83
N LEU A 306 -10.31 6.77 -8.62
CA LEU A 306 -9.90 5.40 -8.29
C LEU A 306 -10.71 4.36 -9.08
N ASP A 307 -12.00 4.58 -9.30
CA ASP A 307 -12.82 3.69 -10.12
C ASP A 307 -12.29 3.62 -11.56
N ILE A 308 -11.93 4.76 -12.16
CA ILE A 308 -11.30 4.81 -13.50
C ILE A 308 -9.96 4.06 -13.50
N GLU A 309 -9.11 4.30 -12.51
CA GLU A 309 -7.77 3.72 -12.43
C GLU A 309 -7.78 2.23 -12.03
N ARG A 310 -8.90 1.72 -11.53
CA ARG A 310 -9.07 0.31 -11.15
C ARG A 310 -9.31 -0.59 -12.37
N GLU A 311 -9.88 -0.05 -13.44
CA GLU A 311 -10.11 -0.78 -14.69
C GLU A 311 -8.81 -1.03 -15.48
N ILE A 312 -7.72 -0.39 -15.05
CA ILE A 312 -6.35 -0.52 -15.55
C ILE A 312 -5.60 -1.62 -14.77
#